data_f14e73c92c46a466f5cee6b72bd52ccb
#
_entry.id   f14e73c92c46a466f5cee6b72bd52ccb
#
_cell.length_a   1.000
_cell.length_b   1.000
_cell.length_c   1.000
_cell.angle_alpha   90.00
_cell.angle_beta   90.00
_cell.angle_gamma   90.00
#
_symmetry.space_group_name_H-M   'P 1'
#
loop_
_entity.id
_entity.type
_entity.pdbx_description
1 polymer ?
#
loop_
_entity_poly.entity_id
_entity_poly.type
_entity_poly.pdbx_seq_one_letter_code
_entity_poly.pdbx_strand_id
1 'polypeptide(L)'
;MDKIEEQIAQIIDDNRSVILEFANDVYCHGELGYKEFRTSEKFRKFMENRTERVEDNLAITGVKAYLNSEKKGNFSLALIGELDALRIPSHTYANPETQAAHCCGHHAQLAGVIGAALALTKKDISKKLDGQIVFMAAPAEEYGEVEFKKTLLKQGKIDYGGGKCELIRIGAFDDIDACIVHHISMDGISAGTGSSNGFVSKVITIKGKAAHAAAAKEQGVNALSAAALGLQGLSFNRETFRDEDCVRVHPIMTKGGNLVNVVPDEAVMETLVRGKTREAFMDASLKTDRSFKAGAIAMGAGYRIETMPGYLPSLPQAVPEEVVEVIKEVSAPKKVDTDVVKKHGGGSTDVGDVQHLMPVLTFNTGGASGGLHQSEFAVYDEEEAYILTAKIFALSAYRMLKDGAAVARKVKEEYQPVFQSKEEYVEFLNKFYSVEEEEIWERKVTK
;
A
#
# COMPACT_ATOMS: atom_id res chain seq x y z
N MET A 1 23.17 -24.18 0.33
CA MET A 1 22.59 -24.00 -1.04
C MET A 1 22.94 -25.20 -1.91
N ASP A 2 22.03 -25.64 -2.81
CA ASP A 2 22.34 -26.62 -3.86
C ASP A 2 22.98 -25.92 -5.10
N LYS A 3 23.44 -26.71 -6.09
CA LYS A 3 24.13 -26.17 -7.28
C LYS A 3 23.28 -25.17 -8.10
N ILE A 4 21.95 -25.34 -8.13
CA ILE A 4 21.07 -24.42 -8.86
C ILE A 4 20.91 -23.12 -8.05
N GLU A 5 20.82 -23.22 -6.74
CA GLU A 5 20.78 -22.06 -5.84
C GLU A 5 22.07 -21.23 -5.93
N GLU A 6 23.25 -21.90 -5.97
CA GLU A 6 24.53 -21.22 -6.21
C GLU A 6 24.56 -20.53 -7.58
N GLN A 7 24.03 -21.18 -8.61
CA GLN A 7 23.93 -20.60 -9.96
C GLN A 7 22.98 -19.40 -10.00
N ILE A 8 21.83 -19.45 -9.30
CA ILE A 8 20.90 -18.33 -9.18
C ILE A 8 21.60 -17.12 -8.54
N ALA A 9 22.28 -17.35 -7.40
CA ALA A 9 23.01 -16.29 -6.70
C ALA A 9 24.10 -15.69 -7.60
N GLN A 10 24.90 -16.51 -8.28
CA GLN A 10 25.95 -16.07 -9.19
C GLN A 10 25.42 -15.24 -10.37
N ILE A 11 24.27 -15.63 -10.99
CA ILE A 11 23.66 -14.86 -12.08
C ILE A 11 23.24 -13.48 -11.59
N ILE A 12 22.73 -13.36 -10.37
CA ILE A 12 22.35 -12.07 -9.79
C ILE A 12 23.60 -11.20 -9.58
N ASP A 13 24.68 -11.78 -9.04
CA ASP A 13 25.97 -11.08 -8.84
C ASP A 13 26.57 -10.61 -10.17
N ASP A 14 26.56 -11.46 -11.21
CA ASP A 14 27.05 -11.14 -12.55
C ASP A 14 26.24 -10.02 -13.24
N ASN A 15 24.97 -9.86 -12.86
CA ASN A 15 24.08 -8.82 -13.40
C ASN A 15 23.86 -7.64 -12.43
N ARG A 16 24.71 -7.50 -11.42
CA ARG A 16 24.65 -6.44 -10.41
C ARG A 16 24.44 -5.05 -11.03
N SER A 17 25.22 -4.70 -12.06
CA SER A 17 25.13 -3.38 -12.71
C SER A 17 23.76 -3.10 -13.29
N VAL A 18 23.09 -4.09 -13.88
CA VAL A 18 21.73 -3.96 -14.44
C VAL A 18 20.70 -3.71 -13.33
N ILE A 19 20.84 -4.39 -12.20
CA ILE A 19 19.95 -4.24 -11.05
C ILE A 19 20.10 -2.84 -10.45
N LEU A 20 21.35 -2.41 -10.22
CA LEU A 20 21.65 -1.09 -9.66
C LEU A 20 21.21 0.05 -10.58
N GLU A 21 21.44 -0.07 -11.90
CA GLU A 21 20.97 0.90 -12.88
C GLU A 21 19.45 1.04 -12.86
N PHE A 22 18.73 -0.09 -12.79
CA PHE A 22 17.27 -0.08 -12.70
C PHE A 22 16.80 0.58 -11.40
N ALA A 23 17.37 0.17 -10.25
CA ALA A 23 17.03 0.68 -8.93
C ALA A 23 17.24 2.20 -8.82
N ASN A 24 18.42 2.67 -9.20
CA ASN A 24 18.80 4.08 -9.11
C ASN A 24 18.00 4.95 -10.06
N ASP A 25 17.69 4.44 -11.25
CA ASP A 25 16.85 5.17 -12.19
C ASP A 25 15.42 5.34 -11.65
N VAL A 26 14.82 4.30 -11.07
CA VAL A 26 13.48 4.40 -10.45
C VAL A 26 13.54 5.31 -9.21
N TYR A 27 14.56 5.16 -8.36
CA TYR A 27 14.75 5.98 -7.17
C TYR A 27 14.79 7.49 -7.47
N CYS A 28 15.46 7.87 -8.57
CA CYS A 28 15.59 9.27 -8.98
C CYS A 28 14.36 9.82 -9.71
N HIS A 29 13.39 9.00 -10.08
CA HIS A 29 12.24 9.41 -10.91
C HIS A 29 10.91 8.93 -10.29
N GLY A 30 10.64 9.31 -9.03
CA GLY A 30 9.42 8.95 -8.34
C GLY A 30 8.15 9.44 -9.06
N GLU A 31 7.13 8.60 -9.09
CA GLU A 31 5.79 8.89 -9.63
C GLU A 31 4.74 8.56 -8.57
N LEU A 32 3.67 9.36 -8.50
CA LEU A 32 2.59 9.17 -7.51
C LEU A 32 1.62 8.07 -7.96
N GLY A 33 0.90 7.50 -7.01
CA GLY A 33 -0.01 6.39 -7.23
C GLY A 33 -1.04 6.63 -8.35
N TYR A 34 -1.26 5.64 -9.21
CA TYR A 34 -2.04 5.67 -10.44
C TYR A 34 -1.50 6.64 -11.52
N LYS A 35 -0.26 7.10 -11.38
CA LYS A 35 0.45 7.96 -12.34
C LYS A 35 1.85 7.41 -12.68
N GLU A 36 2.14 6.17 -12.33
CA GLU A 36 3.44 5.50 -12.42
C GLU A 36 3.76 5.03 -13.86
N PHE A 37 3.40 5.83 -14.86
CA PHE A 37 3.48 5.42 -16.27
C PHE A 37 4.90 5.13 -16.76
N ARG A 38 5.89 5.92 -16.31
CA ARG A 38 7.29 5.74 -16.70
C ARG A 38 7.87 4.47 -16.06
N THR A 39 7.67 4.28 -14.76
CA THR A 39 8.18 3.13 -14.01
C THR A 39 7.51 1.83 -14.48
N SER A 40 6.20 1.86 -14.70
CA SER A 40 5.42 0.78 -15.29
C SER A 40 5.96 0.36 -16.66
N GLU A 41 6.16 1.33 -17.56
CA GLU A 41 6.69 1.08 -18.90
C GLU A 41 8.12 0.52 -18.86
N LYS A 42 8.98 1.01 -17.95
CA LYS A 42 10.34 0.50 -17.75
C LYS A 42 10.31 -0.97 -17.30
N PHE A 43 9.45 -1.30 -16.32
CA PHE A 43 9.26 -2.67 -15.84
C PHE A 43 8.72 -3.58 -16.97
N ARG A 44 7.67 -3.15 -17.67
CA ARG A 44 7.06 -3.84 -18.80
C ARG A 44 8.10 -4.20 -19.86
N LYS A 45 8.86 -3.22 -20.36
CA LYS A 45 9.91 -3.42 -21.36
C LYS A 45 11.00 -4.38 -20.91
N PHE A 46 11.36 -4.34 -19.63
CA PHE A 46 12.34 -5.27 -19.10
C PHE A 46 11.84 -6.71 -19.15
N MET A 47 10.56 -6.93 -18.83
CA MET A 47 9.95 -8.25 -18.78
C MET A 47 9.61 -8.83 -20.14
N GLU A 48 9.21 -8.01 -21.14
CA GLU A 48 8.85 -8.47 -22.50
C GLU A 48 9.90 -9.33 -23.20
N ASN A 49 11.17 -9.04 -22.96
CA ASN A 49 12.28 -9.78 -23.57
C ASN A 49 12.69 -11.04 -22.77
N ARG A 50 12.02 -11.35 -21.68
CA ARG A 50 12.42 -12.40 -20.72
C ARG A 50 11.33 -13.36 -20.36
N THR A 51 10.08 -12.98 -20.57
CA THR A 51 8.89 -13.74 -20.18
C THR A 51 8.04 -14.10 -21.39
N GLU A 52 7.12 -15.03 -21.24
CA GLU A 52 6.30 -15.54 -22.35
C GLU A 52 5.14 -14.60 -22.71
N ARG A 53 4.64 -13.88 -21.71
CA ARG A 53 3.50 -12.99 -21.84
C ARG A 53 3.62 -11.86 -20.83
N VAL A 54 3.22 -10.67 -21.25
CA VAL A 54 3.10 -9.49 -20.37
C VAL A 54 1.70 -8.91 -20.52
N GLU A 55 1.06 -8.63 -19.41
CA GLU A 55 -0.20 -7.87 -19.30
C GLU A 55 0.12 -6.54 -18.63
N ASP A 56 -0.34 -5.46 -19.19
CA ASP A 56 -0.11 -4.10 -18.70
C ASP A 56 -1.43 -3.33 -18.49
N ASN A 57 -1.32 -2.09 -18.03
CA ASN A 57 -2.46 -1.21 -17.73
C ASN A 57 -3.48 -1.83 -16.74
N LEU A 58 -3.06 -2.79 -15.92
CA LEU A 58 -3.88 -3.36 -14.87
C LEU A 58 -4.05 -2.32 -13.76
N ALA A 59 -5.28 -2.03 -13.37
CA ALA A 59 -5.53 -0.93 -12.43
C ALA A 59 -4.74 0.35 -12.82
N ILE A 60 -4.81 0.74 -14.09
CA ILE A 60 -4.18 1.89 -14.77
C ILE A 60 -2.70 1.65 -15.12
N THR A 61 -1.84 1.32 -14.16
CA THR A 61 -0.38 1.25 -14.40
C THR A 61 0.25 -0.09 -14.01
N GLY A 62 -0.51 -1.01 -13.42
CA GLY A 62 0.00 -2.32 -13.01
C GLY A 62 0.43 -3.21 -14.18
N VAL A 63 1.41 -4.08 -13.93
CA VAL A 63 1.98 -5.01 -14.93
C VAL A 63 2.11 -6.40 -14.33
N LYS A 64 1.79 -7.43 -15.13
CA LYS A 64 2.06 -8.85 -14.84
C LYS A 64 2.85 -9.47 -15.97
N ALA A 65 3.90 -10.20 -15.66
CA ALA A 65 4.74 -10.91 -16.61
C ALA A 65 4.90 -12.38 -16.21
N TYR A 66 4.71 -13.30 -17.15
CA TYR A 66 4.50 -14.72 -16.87
C TYR A 66 5.67 -15.58 -17.37
N LEU A 67 6.18 -16.43 -16.48
CA LEU A 67 7.20 -17.44 -16.76
C LEU A 67 6.62 -18.84 -16.49
N ASN A 68 6.81 -19.79 -17.42
CA ASN A 68 6.28 -21.15 -17.36
C ASN A 68 4.75 -21.20 -17.26
N SER A 69 4.05 -20.48 -18.11
CA SER A 69 2.59 -20.37 -18.11
C SER A 69 1.89 -21.74 -18.28
N GLU A 70 2.55 -22.69 -18.94
CA GLU A 70 2.09 -24.08 -19.11
C GLU A 70 2.05 -24.86 -17.79
N LYS A 71 2.78 -24.42 -16.77
CA LYS A 71 2.83 -25.04 -15.43
C LYS A 71 1.88 -24.40 -14.40
N LYS A 72 1.02 -23.47 -14.83
CA LYS A 72 0.03 -22.81 -13.96
C LYS A 72 -0.81 -23.81 -13.16
N GLY A 73 -1.19 -24.93 -13.75
CA GLY A 73 -1.99 -25.96 -13.09
C GLY A 73 -1.31 -26.67 -11.92
N ASN A 74 0.02 -26.56 -11.78
CA ASN A 74 0.75 -27.13 -10.66
C ASN A 74 0.73 -26.16 -9.47
N PHE A 75 1.19 -24.90 -9.69
CA PHE A 75 1.19 -23.81 -8.72
C PHE A 75 1.52 -22.49 -9.44
N SER A 76 0.95 -21.38 -8.98
CA SER A 76 1.23 -20.05 -9.51
C SER A 76 1.70 -19.12 -8.40
N LEU A 77 2.95 -18.68 -8.45
CA LEU A 77 3.61 -17.86 -7.46
C LEU A 77 3.88 -16.44 -8.00
N ALA A 78 3.35 -15.41 -7.36
CA ALA A 78 3.66 -14.03 -7.70
C ALA A 78 4.83 -13.47 -6.89
N LEU A 79 5.75 -12.76 -7.55
CA LEU A 79 6.77 -11.91 -6.94
C LEU A 79 6.36 -10.46 -7.19
N ILE A 80 6.04 -9.72 -6.13
CA ILE A 80 5.40 -8.41 -6.23
C ILE A 80 6.35 -7.31 -5.80
N GLY A 81 6.46 -6.27 -6.63
CA GLY A 81 7.03 -4.96 -6.29
C GLY A 81 6.00 -3.87 -6.52
N GLU A 82 6.12 -2.75 -5.82
CA GLU A 82 5.23 -1.61 -5.89
C GLU A 82 5.84 -0.48 -6.73
N LEU A 83 4.99 0.23 -7.48
CA LEU A 83 5.44 1.20 -8.49
C LEU A 83 5.56 2.63 -7.94
N ASP A 84 4.74 2.98 -6.96
CA ASP A 84 4.48 4.35 -6.57
C ASP A 84 5.47 4.92 -5.56
N ALA A 85 5.48 6.25 -5.50
CA ALA A 85 6.25 7.09 -4.61
C ALA A 85 5.33 8.06 -3.84
N LEU A 86 5.89 8.75 -2.87
CA LEU A 86 5.21 9.71 -2.00
C LEU A 86 5.50 11.16 -2.39
N ARG A 87 4.58 12.06 -2.07
CA ARG A 87 4.83 13.50 -2.20
C ARG A 87 5.67 14.00 -1.02
N ILE A 88 6.99 14.10 -1.21
CA ILE A 88 7.95 14.60 -0.21
C ILE A 88 8.80 15.72 -0.86
N PRO A 89 8.33 16.98 -0.87
CA PRO A 89 8.97 18.09 -1.62
C PRO A 89 10.41 18.38 -1.23
N SER A 90 10.78 18.09 0.03
CA SER A 90 12.11 18.35 0.59
C SER A 90 13.12 17.24 0.34
N HIS A 91 12.71 16.11 -0.27
CA HIS A 91 13.66 15.03 -0.62
C HIS A 91 14.57 15.43 -1.78
N THR A 92 15.83 14.99 -1.74
CA THR A 92 16.86 15.33 -2.76
C THR A 92 16.45 14.98 -4.20
N TYR A 93 15.73 13.87 -4.37
CA TYR A 93 15.26 13.40 -5.69
C TYR A 93 13.76 13.62 -5.88
N ALA A 94 13.17 14.59 -5.17
CA ALA A 94 11.78 14.94 -5.41
C ALA A 94 11.59 15.44 -6.86
N ASN A 95 10.61 14.88 -7.55
CA ASN A 95 10.25 15.32 -8.90
C ASN A 95 9.87 16.82 -8.86
N PRO A 96 10.45 17.70 -9.68
CA PRO A 96 10.24 19.14 -9.59
C PRO A 96 8.79 19.57 -9.84
N GLU A 97 8.02 18.80 -10.59
CA GLU A 97 6.62 19.12 -10.93
C GLU A 97 5.62 18.48 -9.93
N THR A 98 5.79 17.18 -9.66
CA THR A 98 4.84 16.42 -8.85
C THR A 98 5.23 16.33 -7.38
N GLN A 99 6.51 16.65 -7.05
CA GLN A 99 7.13 16.51 -5.74
C GLN A 99 7.17 15.04 -5.24
N ALA A 100 7.04 14.07 -6.15
CA ALA A 100 7.12 12.66 -5.84
C ALA A 100 8.57 12.23 -5.57
N ALA A 101 8.78 11.43 -4.52
CA ALA A 101 10.07 10.85 -4.16
C ALA A 101 9.90 9.44 -3.57
N HIS A 102 10.79 8.52 -3.92
CA HIS A 102 10.79 7.18 -3.37
C HIS A 102 11.36 7.15 -1.95
N CYS A 103 10.52 7.43 -0.96
CA CYS A 103 10.87 7.45 0.47
C CYS A 103 10.23 6.27 1.27
N CYS A 104 9.69 5.25 0.59
CA CYS A 104 9.17 4.04 1.21
C CYS A 104 9.95 2.76 0.82
N GLY A 105 10.83 2.84 -0.18
CA GLY A 105 11.64 1.69 -0.60
C GLY A 105 11.04 0.85 -1.73
N HIS A 106 9.95 1.26 -2.37
CA HIS A 106 9.29 0.53 -3.46
C HIS A 106 10.23 0.28 -4.65
N HIS A 107 11.12 1.21 -4.97
CA HIS A 107 12.16 1.04 -5.99
C HIS A 107 13.08 -0.18 -5.71
N ALA A 108 13.35 -0.48 -4.42
CA ALA A 108 14.15 -1.66 -4.05
C ALA A 108 13.37 -2.97 -4.22
N GLN A 109 12.05 -2.95 -3.99
CA GLN A 109 11.20 -4.10 -4.31
C GLN A 109 11.25 -4.43 -5.80
N LEU A 110 11.04 -3.40 -6.65
CA LEU A 110 11.11 -3.57 -8.11
C LEU A 110 12.49 -4.06 -8.57
N ALA A 111 13.58 -3.51 -8.01
CA ALA A 111 14.94 -3.97 -8.28
C ALA A 111 15.12 -5.44 -7.89
N GLY A 112 14.58 -5.85 -6.75
CA GLY A 112 14.57 -7.25 -6.31
C GLY A 112 13.83 -8.17 -7.28
N VAL A 113 12.65 -7.77 -7.74
CA VAL A 113 11.86 -8.54 -8.73
C VAL A 113 12.59 -8.62 -10.07
N ILE A 114 13.20 -7.52 -10.54
CA ILE A 114 14.05 -7.49 -11.76
C ILE A 114 15.24 -8.44 -11.63
N GLY A 115 15.94 -8.40 -10.48
CA GLY A 115 17.06 -9.29 -10.23
C GLY A 115 16.65 -10.77 -10.18
N ALA A 116 15.52 -11.08 -9.56
CA ALA A 116 14.95 -12.42 -9.58
C ALA A 116 14.61 -12.88 -11.01
N ALA A 117 14.04 -12.00 -11.83
CA ALA A 117 13.73 -12.30 -13.22
C ALA A 117 14.99 -12.61 -14.05
N LEU A 118 16.11 -11.89 -13.83
CA LEU A 118 17.38 -12.16 -14.51
C LEU A 118 17.87 -13.59 -14.32
N ALA A 119 17.68 -14.15 -13.13
CA ALA A 119 18.09 -15.51 -12.81
C ALA A 119 17.04 -16.55 -13.22
N LEU A 120 15.79 -16.37 -12.77
CA LEU A 120 14.75 -17.39 -12.90
C LEU A 120 14.31 -17.63 -14.35
N THR A 121 14.45 -16.64 -15.24
CA THR A 121 14.15 -16.78 -16.68
C THR A 121 15.24 -17.50 -17.46
N LYS A 122 16.42 -17.80 -16.87
CA LYS A 122 17.43 -18.65 -17.53
C LYS A 122 16.89 -20.04 -17.73
N LYS A 123 17.01 -20.55 -18.98
CA LYS A 123 16.40 -21.81 -19.41
C LYS A 123 16.76 -23.01 -18.52
N ASP A 124 18.00 -23.05 -18.00
CA ASP A 124 18.45 -24.17 -17.16
C ASP A 124 17.85 -24.09 -15.75
N ILE A 125 17.44 -22.90 -15.30
CA ILE A 125 16.75 -22.66 -14.02
C ILE A 125 15.26 -22.80 -14.18
N SER A 126 14.64 -22.12 -15.18
CA SER A 126 13.18 -22.12 -15.38
C SER A 126 12.61 -23.53 -15.56
N LYS A 127 13.34 -24.43 -16.20
CA LYS A 127 12.96 -25.85 -16.35
C LYS A 127 12.89 -26.62 -15.03
N LYS A 128 13.59 -26.15 -13.98
CA LYS A 128 13.62 -26.79 -12.66
C LYS A 128 12.51 -26.30 -11.74
N LEU A 129 11.74 -25.31 -12.18
CA LEU A 129 10.57 -24.83 -11.47
C LEU A 129 9.36 -25.69 -11.86
N ASP A 130 8.67 -26.24 -10.89
CA ASP A 130 7.47 -27.06 -11.08
C ASP A 130 6.18 -26.24 -10.89
N GLY A 131 6.23 -24.96 -11.26
CA GLY A 131 5.12 -24.02 -11.23
C GLY A 131 5.38 -22.82 -12.12
N GLN A 132 4.35 -21.99 -12.28
CA GLN A 132 4.40 -20.70 -12.94
C GLN A 132 4.98 -19.66 -11.97
N ILE A 133 5.75 -18.70 -12.47
CA ILE A 133 6.08 -17.47 -11.76
C ILE A 133 5.39 -16.29 -12.47
N VAL A 134 4.82 -15.39 -11.69
CA VAL A 134 4.28 -14.11 -12.15
C VAL A 134 5.09 -12.98 -11.51
N PHE A 135 5.87 -12.27 -12.33
CA PHE A 135 6.52 -11.03 -11.89
C PHE A 135 5.49 -9.90 -11.99
N MET A 136 5.20 -9.25 -10.87
CA MET A 136 4.11 -8.29 -10.78
C MET A 136 4.61 -6.95 -10.27
N ALA A 137 4.23 -5.86 -10.96
CA ALA A 137 4.39 -4.50 -10.51
C ALA A 137 3.01 -3.94 -10.16
N ALA A 138 2.77 -3.66 -8.88
CA ALA A 138 1.50 -3.18 -8.35
C ALA A 138 1.48 -1.66 -8.23
N PRO A 139 0.42 -0.96 -8.69
CA PRO A 139 0.30 0.48 -8.56
C PRO A 139 -0.18 0.90 -7.18
N ALA A 140 -0.03 2.19 -6.85
CA ALA A 140 -0.80 2.95 -5.85
C ALA A 140 -0.96 2.26 -4.48
N GLU A 141 0.14 1.72 -3.91
CA GLU A 141 0.14 1.19 -2.53
C GLU A 141 -0.08 2.32 -1.51
N GLU A 142 0.50 3.48 -1.75
CA GLU A 142 0.36 4.65 -0.90
C GLU A 142 -1.02 5.31 -1.08
N TYR A 143 -1.81 5.35 -0.01
CA TYR A 143 -3.15 5.93 -0.05
C TYR A 143 -3.11 7.47 0.07
N GLY A 144 -2.27 8.12 -0.74
CA GLY A 144 -2.19 9.58 -0.88
C GLY A 144 -3.16 10.14 -1.92
N GLU A 145 -3.15 11.48 -2.11
CA GLU A 145 -3.93 12.22 -3.11
C GLU A 145 -5.42 11.82 -3.18
N VAL A 146 -6.11 11.83 -2.03
CA VAL A 146 -7.50 11.33 -1.88
C VAL A 146 -8.46 11.97 -2.89
N GLU A 147 -8.40 13.28 -3.13
CA GLU A 147 -9.26 13.97 -4.11
C GLU A 147 -8.98 13.53 -5.56
N PHE A 148 -7.72 13.23 -5.90
CA PHE A 148 -7.40 12.66 -7.21
C PHE A 148 -8.02 11.26 -7.37
N LYS A 149 -7.87 10.40 -6.37
CA LYS A 149 -8.47 9.06 -6.35
C LYS A 149 -10.01 9.14 -6.45
N LYS A 150 -10.65 10.08 -5.75
CA LYS A 150 -12.09 10.36 -5.92
C LYS A 150 -12.46 10.75 -7.35
N THR A 151 -11.60 11.48 -8.04
CA THR A 151 -11.81 11.82 -9.43
C THR A 151 -11.79 10.57 -10.32
N LEU A 152 -10.85 9.66 -10.09
CA LEU A 152 -10.78 8.37 -10.80
C LEU A 152 -12.01 7.49 -10.53
N LEU A 153 -12.46 7.42 -9.26
CA LEU A 153 -13.70 6.74 -8.86
C LEU A 153 -14.90 7.28 -9.61
N LYS A 154 -15.08 8.61 -9.63
CA LYS A 154 -16.19 9.26 -10.36
C LYS A 154 -16.15 9.02 -11.88
N GLN A 155 -14.96 8.82 -12.45
CA GLN A 155 -14.75 8.48 -13.86
C GLN A 155 -14.95 6.98 -14.15
N GLY A 156 -15.15 6.14 -13.13
CA GLY A 156 -15.27 4.69 -13.27
C GLY A 156 -13.96 4.02 -13.72
N LYS A 157 -12.81 4.66 -13.46
CA LYS A 157 -11.49 4.10 -13.79
C LYS A 157 -10.97 3.15 -12.74
N ILE A 158 -11.38 3.35 -11.49
CA ILE A 158 -11.11 2.51 -10.34
C ILE A 158 -12.37 2.45 -9.46
N ASP A 159 -12.46 1.43 -8.59
CA ASP A 159 -13.45 1.36 -7.52
C ASP A 159 -12.79 1.49 -6.13
N TYR A 160 -11.47 1.23 -6.04
CA TYR A 160 -10.71 1.33 -4.78
C TYR A 160 -9.48 2.23 -4.92
N GLY A 161 -9.17 2.96 -3.84
CA GLY A 161 -8.02 3.86 -3.80
C GLY A 161 -6.67 3.15 -3.66
N GLY A 162 -6.63 1.89 -3.20
CA GLY A 162 -5.44 1.06 -3.10
C GLY A 162 -5.25 0.17 -4.33
N GLY A 163 -4.03 0.08 -4.81
CA GLY A 163 -3.74 -0.63 -6.06
C GLY A 163 -3.98 -2.12 -5.99
N LYS A 164 -3.56 -2.81 -4.91
CA LYS A 164 -3.80 -4.25 -4.77
C LYS A 164 -5.29 -4.55 -4.54
N CYS A 165 -6.02 -3.65 -3.82
CA CYS A 165 -7.48 -3.76 -3.70
C CYS A 165 -8.16 -3.70 -5.08
N GLU A 166 -7.72 -2.78 -5.93
CA GLU A 166 -8.24 -2.64 -7.30
C GLU A 166 -7.82 -3.82 -8.19
N LEU A 167 -6.58 -4.29 -8.07
CA LEU A 167 -6.09 -5.49 -8.77
C LEU A 167 -6.87 -6.75 -8.39
N ILE A 168 -7.23 -6.92 -7.11
CA ILE A 168 -8.13 -8.00 -6.67
C ILE A 168 -9.48 -7.87 -7.38
N ARG A 169 -10.09 -6.67 -7.34
CA ARG A 169 -11.40 -6.43 -7.94
C ARG A 169 -11.46 -6.78 -9.42
N ILE A 170 -10.46 -6.38 -10.18
CA ILE A 170 -10.40 -6.66 -11.63
C ILE A 170 -9.97 -8.10 -11.96
N GLY A 171 -9.68 -8.94 -10.96
CA GLY A 171 -9.31 -10.35 -11.13
C GLY A 171 -7.84 -10.58 -11.44
N ALA A 172 -6.96 -9.60 -11.21
CA ALA A 172 -5.53 -9.75 -11.47
C ALA A 172 -4.85 -10.78 -10.54
N PHE A 173 -5.50 -11.18 -9.46
CA PHE A 173 -5.04 -12.25 -8.55
C PHE A 173 -5.74 -13.59 -8.76
N ASP A 174 -6.72 -13.71 -9.67
CA ASP A 174 -7.51 -14.95 -9.85
C ASP A 174 -6.67 -16.14 -10.34
N ASP A 175 -5.51 -15.89 -10.90
CA ASP A 175 -4.59 -16.90 -11.41
C ASP A 175 -3.34 -17.09 -10.51
N ILE A 176 -3.36 -16.60 -9.28
CA ILE A 176 -2.25 -16.65 -8.32
C ILE A 176 -2.66 -17.53 -7.13
N ASP A 177 -1.73 -18.40 -6.67
CA ASP A 177 -1.93 -19.26 -5.51
C ASP A 177 -1.27 -18.73 -4.23
N ALA A 178 -0.17 -18.01 -4.38
CA ALA A 178 0.56 -17.35 -3.30
C ALA A 178 1.42 -16.20 -3.83
N CYS A 179 1.82 -15.31 -2.94
CA CYS A 179 2.70 -14.18 -3.27
C CYS A 179 3.94 -14.17 -2.39
N ILE A 180 5.04 -13.58 -2.91
CA ILE A 180 6.19 -13.13 -2.13
C ILE A 180 6.29 -11.62 -2.28
N VAL A 181 6.41 -10.90 -1.15
CA VAL A 181 6.53 -9.44 -1.09
C VAL A 181 7.72 -9.07 -0.22
N HIS A 182 8.37 -7.99 -0.57
CA HIS A 182 9.50 -7.41 0.18
C HIS A 182 9.17 -5.99 0.65
N HIS A 183 9.80 -5.56 1.74
CA HIS A 183 9.86 -4.13 2.09
C HIS A 183 11.24 -3.78 2.68
N ILE A 184 11.72 -2.55 2.45
CA ILE A 184 12.88 -2.02 3.17
C ILE A 184 12.48 -1.76 4.62
N SER A 185 13.32 -2.18 5.57
CA SER A 185 13.13 -1.97 7.00
C SER A 185 14.32 -1.23 7.62
N MET A 186 14.03 -0.29 8.53
CA MET A 186 15.06 0.35 9.35
C MET A 186 15.57 -0.59 10.45
N ASP A 187 14.87 -1.68 10.73
CA ASP A 187 15.22 -2.68 11.76
C ASP A 187 16.09 -3.82 11.21
N GLY A 188 16.45 -3.78 9.91
CA GLY A 188 17.25 -4.80 9.24
C GLY A 188 16.44 -5.94 8.65
N ILE A 189 17.06 -7.15 8.59
CA ILE A 189 16.52 -8.30 7.85
C ILE A 189 15.52 -9.08 8.70
N SER A 190 14.35 -9.38 8.12
CA SER A 190 13.36 -10.23 8.77
C SER A 190 12.63 -11.14 7.79
N ALA A 191 12.01 -12.21 8.33
CA ALA A 191 11.19 -13.16 7.58
C ALA A 191 9.86 -13.39 8.29
N GLY A 192 8.76 -13.08 7.61
CA GLY A 192 7.39 -13.14 8.11
C GLY A 192 6.73 -11.77 8.21
N THR A 193 5.43 -11.78 8.44
CA THR A 193 4.60 -10.59 8.62
C THR A 193 3.99 -10.59 10.02
N GLY A 194 4.08 -9.45 10.71
CA GLY A 194 3.28 -9.17 11.91
C GLY A 194 1.90 -8.62 11.52
N SER A 195 1.05 -8.36 12.51
CA SER A 195 -0.17 -7.61 12.24
C SER A 195 0.11 -6.13 12.02
N SER A 196 -0.73 -5.47 11.23
CA SER A 196 -0.70 -4.00 11.07
C SER A 196 -2.13 -3.44 11.04
N ASN A 197 -2.25 -2.11 11.10
CA ASN A 197 -3.57 -1.48 11.07
C ASN A 197 -4.24 -1.56 9.70
N GLY A 198 -5.56 -1.82 9.71
CA GLY A 198 -6.43 -1.45 8.60
C GLY A 198 -6.97 -0.03 8.76
N PHE A 199 -7.68 0.48 7.76
CA PHE A 199 -8.29 1.81 7.83
C PHE A 199 -9.44 2.02 6.84
N VAL A 200 -10.22 3.06 7.09
CA VAL A 200 -11.09 3.72 6.11
C VAL A 200 -10.60 5.15 5.88
N SER A 201 -10.77 5.65 4.66
CA SER A 201 -10.44 7.03 4.28
C SER A 201 -11.68 7.90 4.37
N LYS A 202 -11.54 9.16 4.82
CA LYS A 202 -12.64 10.11 4.89
C LYS A 202 -12.28 11.45 4.26
N VAL A 203 -13.26 12.01 3.57
CA VAL A 203 -13.31 13.43 3.21
C VAL A 203 -14.48 14.06 3.93
N ILE A 204 -14.22 15.08 4.74
CA ILE A 204 -15.21 15.76 5.57
C ILE A 204 -15.28 17.21 5.10
N THR A 205 -16.42 17.56 4.48
CA THR A 205 -16.71 18.91 4.03
C THR A 205 -17.70 19.54 4.99
N ILE A 206 -17.35 20.65 5.61
CA ILE A 206 -18.27 21.48 6.37
C ILE A 206 -18.74 22.62 5.47
N LYS A 207 -20.05 22.79 5.38
CA LYS A 207 -20.73 23.80 4.55
C LYS A 207 -21.19 24.96 5.43
N GLY A 208 -20.68 26.13 5.14
CA GLY A 208 -21.02 27.38 5.82
C GLY A 208 -21.71 28.36 4.89
N LYS A 209 -21.81 29.61 5.33
CA LYS A 209 -22.38 30.71 4.56
C LYS A 209 -21.47 31.93 4.62
N ALA A 210 -21.05 32.40 3.46
CA ALA A 210 -20.21 33.61 3.37
C ALA A 210 -20.97 34.86 3.81
N ALA A 211 -20.26 35.76 4.47
CA ALA A 211 -20.71 37.09 4.83
C ALA A 211 -19.50 38.01 5.05
N HIS A 212 -19.72 39.31 5.08
CA HIS A 212 -18.65 40.25 5.42
C HIS A 212 -18.25 40.06 6.89
N ALA A 213 -17.01 39.63 7.17
CA ALA A 213 -16.56 39.19 8.49
C ALA A 213 -16.66 40.25 9.58
N ALA A 214 -16.61 41.54 9.23
CA ALA A 214 -16.74 42.67 10.17
C ALA A 214 -18.12 43.32 10.15
N ALA A 215 -18.69 43.57 8.95
CA ALA A 215 -19.90 44.41 8.81
C ALA A 215 -21.21 43.62 8.83
N ALA A 216 -21.18 42.32 8.58
CA ALA A 216 -22.40 41.50 8.48
C ALA A 216 -22.14 40.05 8.98
N LYS A 217 -21.27 39.90 9.99
CA LYS A 217 -20.85 38.58 10.53
C LYS A 217 -22.03 37.72 11.00
N GLU A 218 -23.08 38.33 11.46
CA GLU A 218 -24.30 37.69 11.98
C GLU A 218 -25.13 37.01 10.87
N GLN A 219 -24.88 37.32 9.58
CA GLN A 219 -25.49 36.73 8.44
C GLN A 219 -24.76 35.51 7.89
N GLY A 220 -23.52 35.27 8.38
CA GLY A 220 -22.67 34.17 8.00
C GLY A 220 -22.83 32.94 8.88
N VAL A 221 -22.35 31.79 8.35
CA VAL A 221 -22.14 30.54 9.10
C VAL A 221 -20.68 30.12 8.88
N ASN A 222 -19.90 30.07 9.93
CA ASN A 222 -18.46 29.86 9.84
C ASN A 222 -18.11 28.37 9.80
N ALA A 223 -17.83 27.86 8.59
CA ALA A 223 -17.43 26.48 8.36
C ALA A 223 -16.10 26.10 9.06
N LEU A 224 -15.14 27.04 9.12
CA LEU A 224 -13.85 26.79 9.77
C LEU A 224 -14.01 26.61 11.29
N SER A 225 -14.84 27.43 11.94
CA SER A 225 -15.15 27.28 13.36
C SER A 225 -15.85 25.96 13.67
N ALA A 226 -16.78 25.54 12.82
CA ALA A 226 -17.44 24.23 12.93
C ALA A 226 -16.46 23.07 12.78
N ALA A 227 -15.54 23.15 11.82
CA ALA A 227 -14.47 22.17 11.64
C ALA A 227 -13.54 22.09 12.86
N ALA A 228 -13.16 23.24 13.44
CA ALA A 228 -12.32 23.31 14.64
C ALA A 228 -13.00 22.64 15.86
N LEU A 229 -14.30 22.83 16.04
CA LEU A 229 -15.07 22.11 17.07
C LEU A 229 -15.09 20.60 16.83
N GLY A 230 -15.24 20.17 15.56
CA GLY A 230 -15.14 18.77 15.18
C GLY A 230 -13.79 18.16 15.53
N LEU A 231 -12.68 18.86 15.25
CA LEU A 231 -11.33 18.44 15.65
C LEU A 231 -11.17 18.33 17.18
N GLN A 232 -11.74 19.26 17.95
CA GLN A 232 -11.74 19.18 19.40
C GLN A 232 -12.56 17.98 19.90
N GLY A 233 -13.75 17.76 19.34
CA GLY A 233 -14.59 16.60 19.66
C GLY A 233 -13.88 15.27 19.39
N LEU A 234 -13.18 15.17 18.26
CA LEU A 234 -12.34 14.02 17.95
C LEU A 234 -11.20 13.85 18.95
N SER A 235 -10.56 14.98 19.36
CA SER A 235 -9.49 14.96 20.35
C SER A 235 -9.95 14.40 21.71
N PHE A 236 -11.13 14.80 22.18
CA PHE A 236 -11.72 14.26 23.40
C PHE A 236 -12.11 12.80 23.29
N ASN A 237 -12.57 12.35 22.11
CA ASN A 237 -12.88 10.95 21.87
C ASN A 237 -11.64 10.01 21.91
N ARG A 238 -10.40 10.53 21.78
CA ARG A 238 -9.18 9.72 21.92
C ARG A 238 -9.08 9.02 23.26
N GLU A 239 -9.57 9.65 24.34
CA GLU A 239 -9.62 9.04 25.69
C GLU A 239 -10.57 7.83 25.78
N THR A 240 -11.38 7.59 24.76
CA THR A 240 -12.35 6.48 24.72
C THR A 240 -11.91 5.34 23.79
N PHE A 241 -10.75 5.46 23.13
CA PHE A 241 -10.17 4.35 22.35
C PHE A 241 -9.43 3.41 23.30
N ARG A 242 -9.57 2.11 23.07
CA ARG A 242 -8.84 1.09 23.82
C ARG A 242 -7.39 1.06 23.34
N ASP A 243 -6.44 0.91 24.25
CA ASP A 243 -5.00 0.89 23.90
C ASP A 243 -4.66 -0.27 22.96
N GLU A 244 -5.26 -1.44 23.17
CA GLU A 244 -5.07 -2.62 22.34
C GLU A 244 -5.60 -2.48 20.91
N ASP A 245 -6.51 -1.52 20.64
CA ASP A 245 -7.06 -1.26 19.31
C ASP A 245 -6.12 -0.46 18.42
N CYS A 246 -5.03 0.08 18.97
CA CYS A 246 -3.99 0.83 18.23
C CYS A 246 -4.56 1.91 17.30
N VAL A 247 -5.66 2.56 17.70
CA VAL A 247 -6.35 3.55 16.87
C VAL A 247 -5.46 4.76 16.57
N ARG A 248 -5.47 5.19 15.31
CA ARG A 248 -4.80 6.43 14.84
C ARG A 248 -5.73 7.19 13.90
N VAL A 249 -6.01 8.45 14.23
CA VAL A 249 -6.80 9.38 13.41
C VAL A 249 -6.07 10.71 13.35
N HIS A 250 -5.57 11.09 12.16
CA HIS A 250 -4.78 12.30 11.94
C HIS A 250 -5.38 13.12 10.78
N PRO A 251 -6.40 13.98 11.05
CA PRO A 251 -6.96 14.83 10.00
C PRO A 251 -5.98 15.92 9.57
N ILE A 252 -5.97 16.21 8.29
CA ILE A 252 -5.40 17.43 7.72
C ILE A 252 -6.52 18.31 7.21
N MET A 253 -6.34 19.62 7.29
CA MET A 253 -7.27 20.60 6.70
C MET A 253 -6.72 21.04 5.34
N THR A 254 -7.40 20.68 4.27
CA THR A 254 -7.02 21.02 2.89
C THR A 254 -7.64 22.34 2.42
N LYS A 255 -8.74 22.77 3.05
CA LYS A 255 -9.40 24.06 2.83
C LYS A 255 -9.99 24.59 4.14
N GLY A 256 -9.78 25.87 4.44
CA GLY A 256 -10.28 26.54 5.65
C GLY A 256 -10.82 27.95 5.42
N GLY A 257 -11.28 28.22 4.19
CA GLY A 257 -11.74 29.55 3.74
C GLY A 257 -10.84 30.12 2.66
N ASN A 258 -11.22 31.28 2.10
CA ASN A 258 -10.52 31.89 0.96
C ASN A 258 -9.92 33.28 1.28
N LEU A 259 -10.62 34.13 2.05
CA LEU A 259 -10.25 35.51 2.32
C LEU A 259 -10.46 35.85 3.82
N VAL A 260 -9.54 36.62 4.40
CA VAL A 260 -9.59 36.98 5.82
C VAL A 260 -10.79 37.91 6.20
N ASN A 261 -11.36 38.63 5.24
CA ASN A 261 -12.49 39.53 5.43
C ASN A 261 -13.85 38.93 5.05
N VAL A 262 -13.87 37.62 4.77
CA VAL A 262 -15.09 36.84 4.46
C VAL A 262 -15.22 35.68 5.46
N VAL A 263 -16.40 35.51 6.04
CA VAL A 263 -16.72 34.34 6.87
C VAL A 263 -16.52 33.06 6.02
N PRO A 264 -15.68 32.09 6.44
CA PRO A 264 -15.45 30.86 5.70
C PRO A 264 -16.76 30.08 5.42
N ASP A 265 -17.08 29.89 4.17
CA ASP A 265 -18.27 29.17 3.69
C ASP A 265 -18.02 27.69 3.41
N GLU A 266 -16.74 27.28 3.41
CA GLU A 266 -16.37 25.87 3.27
C GLU A 266 -15.08 25.58 4.02
N ALA A 267 -15.06 24.43 4.71
CA ALA A 267 -13.83 23.83 5.24
C ALA A 267 -13.81 22.34 4.85
N VAL A 268 -12.65 21.87 4.39
CA VAL A 268 -12.46 20.47 3.95
C VAL A 268 -11.33 19.85 4.73
N MET A 269 -11.56 18.65 5.24
CA MET A 269 -10.56 17.83 5.91
C MET A 269 -10.50 16.45 5.28
N GLU A 270 -9.28 15.90 5.27
CA GLU A 270 -9.01 14.53 4.85
C GLU A 270 -8.37 13.78 6.02
N THR A 271 -8.71 12.50 6.18
CA THR A 271 -8.11 11.65 7.22
C THR A 271 -8.20 10.18 6.87
N LEU A 272 -7.21 9.42 7.36
CA LEU A 272 -7.29 7.97 7.48
C LEU A 272 -7.65 7.62 8.92
N VAL A 273 -8.68 6.81 9.11
CA VAL A 273 -9.11 6.31 10.41
C VAL A 273 -8.60 4.89 10.55
N ARG A 274 -7.51 4.71 11.26
CA ARG A 274 -6.77 3.45 11.39
C ARG A 274 -7.08 2.73 12.70
N GLY A 275 -7.06 1.40 12.66
CA GLY A 275 -7.18 0.55 13.84
C GLY A 275 -6.69 -0.86 13.58
N LYS A 276 -6.31 -1.57 14.65
CA LYS A 276 -5.74 -2.92 14.59
C LYS A 276 -6.71 -3.95 14.04
N THR A 277 -8.01 -3.76 14.26
CA THR A 277 -9.07 -4.63 13.76
C THR A 277 -10.11 -3.81 13.02
N ARG A 278 -10.94 -4.49 12.22
CA ARG A 278 -12.08 -3.86 11.56
C ARG A 278 -12.99 -3.13 12.55
N GLU A 279 -13.31 -3.81 13.65
CA GLU A 279 -14.17 -3.27 14.70
C GLU A 279 -13.57 -1.99 15.32
N ALA A 280 -12.25 -1.97 15.52
CA ALA A 280 -11.54 -0.83 16.08
C ALA A 280 -11.59 0.40 15.15
N PHE A 281 -11.25 0.26 13.86
CA PHE A 281 -11.30 1.40 12.95
C PHE A 281 -12.75 1.82 12.61
N MET A 282 -13.71 0.93 12.64
CA MET A 282 -15.13 1.29 12.44
C MET A 282 -15.70 2.05 13.64
N ASP A 283 -15.39 1.66 14.89
CA ASP A 283 -15.76 2.46 16.08
C ASP A 283 -15.13 3.85 16.03
N ALA A 284 -13.84 3.92 15.71
CA ALA A 284 -13.14 5.18 15.54
C ALA A 284 -13.72 6.04 14.40
N SER A 285 -14.16 5.42 13.30
CA SER A 285 -14.84 6.05 12.18
C SER A 285 -16.15 6.70 12.61
N LEU A 286 -17.00 5.98 13.35
CA LEU A 286 -18.26 6.52 13.89
C LEU A 286 -18.02 7.66 14.89
N LYS A 287 -17.00 7.57 15.74
CA LYS A 287 -16.64 8.65 16.67
C LYS A 287 -16.13 9.89 15.93
N THR A 288 -15.38 9.69 14.85
CA THR A 288 -14.93 10.78 13.97
C THR A 288 -16.13 11.50 13.36
N ASP A 289 -17.07 10.77 12.75
CA ASP A 289 -18.27 11.33 12.14
C ASP A 289 -19.11 12.13 13.13
N ARG A 290 -19.36 11.56 14.32
CA ARG A 290 -20.10 12.24 15.39
C ARG A 290 -19.45 13.53 15.83
N SER A 291 -18.12 13.56 15.90
CA SER A 291 -17.36 14.75 16.30
C SER A 291 -17.55 15.90 15.32
N PHE A 292 -17.43 15.63 14.02
CA PHE A 292 -17.61 16.67 13.00
C PHE A 292 -19.07 17.08 12.79
N LYS A 293 -20.03 16.14 12.89
CA LYS A 293 -21.46 16.43 12.92
C LYS A 293 -21.82 17.36 14.10
N ALA A 294 -21.30 17.05 15.29
CA ALA A 294 -21.54 17.90 16.46
C ALA A 294 -20.97 19.33 16.27
N GLY A 295 -19.78 19.47 15.68
CA GLY A 295 -19.22 20.77 15.34
C GLY A 295 -20.06 21.55 14.33
N ALA A 296 -20.56 20.89 13.29
CA ALA A 296 -21.46 21.48 12.31
C ALA A 296 -22.76 21.94 12.94
N ILE A 297 -23.44 21.07 13.71
CA ILE A 297 -24.69 21.38 14.42
C ILE A 297 -24.50 22.57 15.39
N ALA A 298 -23.43 22.60 16.17
CA ALA A 298 -23.16 23.67 17.13
C ALA A 298 -23.05 25.05 16.47
N MET A 299 -22.57 25.12 15.23
CA MET A 299 -22.38 26.37 14.47
C MET A 299 -23.51 26.65 13.46
N GLY A 300 -24.53 25.77 13.37
CA GLY A 300 -25.57 25.88 12.36
C GLY A 300 -25.07 25.65 10.92
N ALA A 301 -23.94 24.95 10.77
CA ALA A 301 -23.36 24.58 9.48
C ALA A 301 -23.93 23.27 8.95
N GLY A 302 -23.91 23.09 7.64
CA GLY A 302 -24.12 21.80 7.00
C GLY A 302 -22.85 20.98 6.96
N TYR A 303 -22.97 19.69 6.62
CA TYR A 303 -21.81 18.82 6.43
C TYR A 303 -22.05 17.82 5.30
N ARG A 304 -20.96 17.32 4.74
CA ARG A 304 -20.90 16.13 3.90
C ARG A 304 -19.69 15.30 4.36
N ILE A 305 -19.95 14.09 4.81
CA ILE A 305 -18.92 13.12 5.21
C ILE A 305 -18.95 11.97 4.21
N GLU A 306 -17.86 11.80 3.49
CA GLU A 306 -17.67 10.73 2.52
C GLU A 306 -16.63 9.77 3.08
N THR A 307 -17.03 8.50 3.26
CA THR A 307 -16.17 7.43 3.72
C THR A 307 -15.91 6.48 2.57
N MET A 308 -14.65 6.14 2.34
CA MET A 308 -14.20 5.24 1.28
C MET A 308 -13.46 4.05 1.88
N PRO A 309 -13.56 2.85 1.30
CA PRO A 309 -12.72 1.72 1.67
C PRO A 309 -11.23 2.11 1.62
N GLY A 310 -10.50 1.77 2.66
CA GLY A 310 -9.05 1.78 2.72
C GLY A 310 -8.51 0.37 2.62
N TYR A 311 -7.65 -0.04 3.57
CA TYR A 311 -7.01 -1.35 3.61
C TYR A 311 -7.52 -2.18 4.77
N LEU A 312 -7.58 -3.50 4.57
CA LEU A 312 -7.78 -4.45 5.65
C LEU A 312 -6.49 -4.58 6.49
N PRO A 313 -6.58 -4.94 7.77
CA PRO A 313 -5.41 -5.18 8.61
C PRO A 313 -4.55 -6.30 8.05
N SER A 314 -3.20 -6.17 8.09
CA SER A 314 -2.33 -7.30 7.81
C SER A 314 -2.49 -8.40 8.85
N LEU A 315 -2.41 -9.65 8.39
CA LEU A 315 -2.52 -10.84 9.22
C LEU A 315 -1.11 -11.36 9.57
N PRO A 316 -0.87 -11.80 10.83
CA PRO A 316 0.39 -12.45 11.17
C PRO A 316 0.59 -13.71 10.32
N GLN A 317 1.72 -13.79 9.63
CA GLN A 317 2.06 -14.93 8.79
C GLN A 317 3.54 -15.26 8.87
N ALA A 318 3.86 -16.49 9.24
CA ALA A 318 5.21 -17.03 9.21
C ALA A 318 5.59 -17.45 7.78
N VAL A 319 6.88 -17.40 7.50
CA VAL A 319 7.48 -17.92 6.26
C VAL A 319 7.89 -19.39 6.49
N PRO A 320 7.74 -20.30 5.51
CA PRO A 320 8.21 -21.67 5.62
C PRO A 320 9.70 -21.76 5.99
N GLU A 321 10.09 -22.78 6.77
CA GLU A 321 11.48 -22.92 7.25
C GLU A 321 12.47 -23.02 6.07
N GLU A 322 12.08 -23.66 4.98
CA GLU A 322 12.89 -23.78 3.75
C GLU A 322 13.25 -22.39 3.17
N VAL A 323 12.34 -21.42 3.27
CA VAL A 323 12.53 -20.04 2.83
C VAL A 323 13.33 -19.26 3.90
N VAL A 324 13.04 -19.47 5.19
CA VAL A 324 13.80 -18.86 6.30
C VAL A 324 15.28 -19.27 6.22
N GLU A 325 15.58 -20.54 5.92
CA GLU A 325 16.95 -21.03 5.73
C GLU A 325 17.66 -20.30 4.59
N VAL A 326 17.00 -20.11 3.44
CA VAL A 326 17.56 -19.33 2.31
C VAL A 326 17.91 -17.92 2.77
N ILE A 327 16.98 -17.24 3.44
CA ILE A 327 17.20 -15.87 3.88
C ILE A 327 18.43 -15.82 4.83
N LYS A 328 18.52 -16.74 5.78
CA LYS A 328 19.67 -16.84 6.70
C LYS A 328 20.99 -17.12 5.96
N GLU A 329 20.98 -18.04 4.99
CA GLU A 329 22.18 -18.40 4.22
C GLU A 329 22.74 -17.21 3.43
N VAL A 330 21.88 -16.49 2.67
CA VAL A 330 22.35 -15.40 1.81
C VAL A 330 22.57 -14.09 2.57
N SER A 331 22.02 -13.96 3.78
CA SER A 331 22.20 -12.79 4.63
C SER A 331 23.40 -12.89 5.57
N ALA A 332 24.01 -14.06 5.68
CA ALA A 332 25.12 -14.30 6.61
C ALA A 332 26.27 -13.30 6.39
N PRO A 333 26.87 -12.73 7.45
CA PRO A 333 26.67 -13.04 8.88
C PRO A 333 25.57 -12.22 9.58
N LYS A 334 24.72 -11.48 8.84
CA LYS A 334 23.65 -10.64 9.40
C LYS A 334 22.56 -11.52 10.05
N LYS A 335 21.96 -11.01 11.13
CA LYS A 335 20.87 -11.72 11.84
C LYS A 335 19.54 -11.51 11.11
N VAL A 336 18.74 -12.57 11.04
CA VAL A 336 17.38 -12.54 10.50
C VAL A 336 16.37 -12.62 11.66
N ASP A 337 15.48 -11.63 11.78
CA ASP A 337 14.41 -11.62 12.78
C ASP A 337 13.19 -12.41 12.26
N THR A 338 12.88 -13.52 12.91
CA THR A 338 11.66 -14.30 12.64
C THR A 338 10.55 -14.06 13.67
N ASP A 339 10.84 -13.33 14.76
CA ASP A 339 9.84 -12.96 15.77
C ASP A 339 8.95 -11.79 15.34
N VAL A 340 9.20 -11.23 14.14
CA VAL A 340 8.35 -10.18 13.55
C VAL A 340 6.87 -10.56 13.51
N VAL A 341 6.55 -11.82 13.34
CA VAL A 341 5.16 -12.34 13.34
C VAL A 341 4.39 -12.10 14.63
N LYS A 342 5.08 -11.86 15.74
CA LYS A 342 4.50 -11.57 17.08
C LYS A 342 4.28 -10.06 17.28
N LYS A 343 4.78 -9.21 16.40
CA LYS A 343 4.74 -7.75 16.53
C LYS A 343 3.48 -7.19 15.87
N HIS A 344 3.09 -6.00 16.32
CA HIS A 344 2.05 -5.19 15.66
C HIS A 344 2.65 -3.87 15.18
N GLY A 345 2.49 -3.56 13.90
CA GLY A 345 2.89 -2.30 13.28
C GLY A 345 1.74 -1.29 13.23
N GLY A 346 2.02 -0.01 13.48
CA GLY A 346 1.02 1.06 13.37
C GLY A 346 0.74 1.52 11.94
N GLY A 347 1.53 1.07 10.96
CA GLY A 347 1.33 1.34 9.53
C GLY A 347 0.14 0.58 8.94
N SER A 348 -0.05 0.72 7.64
CA SER A 348 -1.08 -0.02 6.87
C SER A 348 -0.53 -0.27 5.47
N THR A 349 -0.88 -1.39 4.87
CA THR A 349 -0.52 -1.74 3.51
C THR A 349 -1.64 -2.57 2.87
N ASP A 350 -1.86 -2.42 1.58
CA ASP A 350 -2.83 -3.22 0.82
C ASP A 350 -2.37 -4.67 0.56
N VAL A 351 -1.18 -5.05 1.03
CA VAL A 351 -0.77 -6.46 1.18
C VAL A 351 -1.72 -7.20 2.12
N GLY A 352 -2.25 -6.53 3.16
CA GLY A 352 -3.27 -7.07 4.04
C GLY A 352 -4.49 -7.58 3.30
N ASP A 353 -4.95 -6.85 2.27
CA ASP A 353 -6.10 -7.24 1.45
C ASP A 353 -5.83 -8.54 0.68
N VAL A 354 -4.64 -8.70 0.11
CA VAL A 354 -4.22 -9.95 -0.55
C VAL A 354 -4.14 -11.11 0.46
N GLN A 355 -3.62 -10.85 1.67
CA GLN A 355 -3.57 -11.85 2.76
C GLN A 355 -4.96 -12.33 3.18
N HIS A 356 -6.03 -11.59 2.97
CA HIS A 356 -7.38 -12.07 3.28
C HIS A 356 -7.90 -13.11 2.27
N LEU A 357 -7.22 -13.30 1.14
CA LEU A 357 -7.59 -14.21 0.06
C LEU A 357 -6.61 -15.36 -0.13
N MET A 358 -5.30 -15.12 0.06
CA MET A 358 -4.25 -16.09 -0.21
C MET A 358 -3.00 -15.86 0.64
N PRO A 359 -2.10 -16.86 0.77
CA PRO A 359 -0.86 -16.68 1.51
C PRO A 359 0.07 -15.67 0.84
N VAL A 360 0.62 -14.74 1.64
CA VAL A 360 1.63 -13.76 1.22
C VAL A 360 2.86 -13.90 2.11
N LEU A 361 3.93 -14.43 1.57
CA LEU A 361 5.22 -14.55 2.24
C LEU A 361 5.94 -13.21 2.19
N THR A 362 6.27 -12.65 3.35
CA THR A 362 6.93 -11.35 3.43
C THR A 362 8.33 -11.50 4.01
N PHE A 363 9.29 -10.76 3.46
CA PHE A 363 10.59 -10.57 4.04
C PHE A 363 11.00 -9.09 3.96
N ASN A 364 11.88 -8.67 4.84
CA ASN A 364 12.44 -7.32 4.80
C ASN A 364 13.96 -7.38 4.68
N THR A 365 14.54 -6.34 4.07
CA THR A 365 15.99 -6.08 4.07
C THR A 365 16.26 -4.67 4.59
N GLY A 366 17.49 -4.41 5.02
CA GLY A 366 17.93 -3.08 5.43
C GLY A 366 18.56 -2.31 4.27
N GLY A 367 19.65 -1.59 4.57
CA GLY A 367 20.44 -0.84 3.60
C GLY A 367 19.97 0.60 3.39
N ALA A 368 18.94 1.06 4.12
CA ALA A 368 18.45 2.44 4.07
C ALA A 368 18.51 3.12 5.44
N SER A 369 18.50 4.44 5.44
CA SER A 369 18.53 5.32 6.61
C SER A 369 17.58 6.49 6.43
N GLY A 370 17.43 7.35 7.44
CA GLY A 370 16.63 8.58 7.41
C GLY A 370 15.15 8.38 7.71
N GLY A 371 14.70 7.13 7.86
CA GLY A 371 13.29 6.80 8.14
C GLY A 371 12.38 6.80 6.91
N LEU A 372 11.38 5.91 6.93
CA LEU A 372 10.36 5.83 5.88
C LEU A 372 9.49 7.10 5.90
N HIS A 373 9.03 7.55 4.72
CA HIS A 373 8.20 8.75 4.52
C HIS A 373 8.86 10.07 4.98
N GLN A 374 10.19 10.09 5.09
CA GLN A 374 10.95 11.28 5.50
C GLN A 374 11.86 11.78 4.37
N SER A 375 12.16 13.07 4.40
CA SER A 375 13.04 13.71 3.40
C SER A 375 14.48 13.20 3.44
N GLU A 376 14.88 12.67 4.58
CA GLU A 376 16.23 12.13 4.84
C GLU A 376 16.39 10.67 4.41
N PHE A 377 15.30 10.04 3.90
CA PHE A 377 15.38 8.66 3.40
C PHE A 377 16.47 8.54 2.33
N ALA A 378 17.40 7.63 2.54
CA ALA A 378 18.48 7.35 1.58
C ALA A 378 18.92 5.89 1.68
N VAL A 379 19.22 5.29 0.54
CA VAL A 379 19.89 3.98 0.46
C VAL A 379 21.39 4.21 0.62
N TYR A 380 22.01 3.60 1.61
CA TYR A 380 23.46 3.67 1.89
C TYR A 380 24.18 2.36 1.62
N ASP A 381 23.48 1.24 1.59
CA ASP A 381 24.01 -0.10 1.28
C ASP A 381 23.16 -0.73 0.16
N GLU A 382 23.58 -0.46 -1.09
CA GLU A 382 22.92 -1.00 -2.29
C GLU A 382 23.00 -2.54 -2.36
N GLU A 383 24.02 -3.14 -1.74
CA GLU A 383 24.14 -4.61 -1.66
C GLU A 383 22.99 -5.20 -0.86
N GLU A 384 22.71 -4.66 0.32
CA GLU A 384 21.61 -5.14 1.15
C GLU A 384 20.25 -4.78 0.58
N ALA A 385 20.09 -3.53 0.12
CA ALA A 385 18.80 -3.02 -0.34
C ALA A 385 18.34 -3.67 -1.65
N TYR A 386 19.24 -3.97 -2.58
CA TYR A 386 18.88 -4.39 -3.94
C TYR A 386 19.35 -5.82 -4.26
N ILE A 387 20.64 -6.11 -4.08
CA ILE A 387 21.22 -7.39 -4.52
C ILE A 387 20.76 -8.54 -3.60
N LEU A 388 20.83 -8.34 -2.29
CA LEU A 388 20.33 -9.31 -1.32
C LEU A 388 18.82 -9.53 -1.50
N THR A 389 18.05 -8.47 -1.71
CA THR A 389 16.60 -8.54 -2.00
C THR A 389 16.32 -9.40 -3.23
N ALA A 390 17.10 -9.22 -4.31
CA ALA A 390 16.98 -10.03 -5.52
C ALA A 390 17.30 -11.51 -5.27
N LYS A 391 18.35 -11.78 -4.51
CA LYS A 391 18.73 -13.15 -4.13
C LYS A 391 17.65 -13.82 -3.30
N ILE A 392 17.09 -13.13 -2.31
CA ILE A 392 16.02 -13.67 -1.47
C ILE A 392 14.78 -13.96 -2.31
N PHE A 393 14.31 -13.05 -3.17
CA PHE A 393 13.18 -13.31 -4.07
C PHE A 393 13.42 -14.54 -4.94
N ALA A 394 14.56 -14.60 -5.64
CA ALA A 394 14.83 -15.67 -6.59
C ALA A 394 14.98 -17.04 -5.93
N LEU A 395 15.73 -17.12 -4.84
CA LEU A 395 16.00 -18.37 -4.14
C LEU A 395 14.76 -18.87 -3.37
N SER A 396 13.98 -17.96 -2.79
CA SER A 396 12.70 -18.30 -2.17
C SER A 396 11.72 -18.86 -3.20
N ALA A 397 11.58 -18.22 -4.35
CA ALA A 397 10.74 -18.73 -5.43
C ALA A 397 11.22 -20.11 -5.94
N TYR A 398 12.52 -20.30 -6.08
CA TYR A 398 13.09 -21.59 -6.47
C TYR A 398 12.78 -22.68 -5.42
N ARG A 399 13.02 -22.42 -4.12
CA ARG A 399 12.70 -23.39 -3.04
C ARG A 399 11.21 -23.70 -2.94
N MET A 400 10.37 -22.70 -3.17
CA MET A 400 8.92 -22.92 -3.21
C MET A 400 8.51 -23.82 -4.37
N LEU A 401 9.11 -23.69 -5.55
CA LEU A 401 8.64 -24.31 -6.78
C LEU A 401 9.48 -25.51 -7.27
N LYS A 402 10.60 -25.86 -6.66
CA LYS A 402 11.33 -27.08 -6.97
C LYS A 402 10.62 -28.31 -6.40
N ASP A 403 11.05 -29.51 -6.79
CA ASP A 403 10.60 -30.81 -6.26
C ASP A 403 9.07 -30.96 -6.25
N GLY A 404 8.44 -30.67 -7.40
CA GLY A 404 7.00 -30.75 -7.58
C GLY A 404 6.22 -29.65 -6.86
N ALA A 405 6.83 -28.51 -6.54
CA ALA A 405 6.25 -27.39 -5.78
C ALA A 405 5.69 -27.82 -4.39
N ALA A 406 6.34 -28.78 -3.74
CA ALA A 406 5.82 -29.35 -2.48
C ALA A 406 5.70 -28.32 -1.36
N VAL A 407 6.71 -27.43 -1.18
CA VAL A 407 6.67 -26.35 -0.18
C VAL A 407 5.53 -25.39 -0.46
N ALA A 408 5.39 -24.95 -1.71
CA ALA A 408 4.34 -24.01 -2.11
C ALA A 408 2.94 -24.58 -1.89
N ARG A 409 2.70 -25.85 -2.26
CA ARG A 409 1.43 -26.53 -2.05
C ARG A 409 1.09 -26.63 -0.56
N LYS A 410 2.05 -27.01 0.28
CA LYS A 410 1.86 -27.08 1.73
C LYS A 410 1.44 -25.71 2.30
N VAL A 411 2.10 -24.63 1.88
CA VAL A 411 1.73 -23.26 2.30
C VAL A 411 0.29 -22.93 1.95
N LYS A 412 -0.14 -23.29 0.72
CA LYS A 412 -1.53 -23.05 0.29
C LYS A 412 -2.53 -23.91 1.05
N GLU A 413 -2.23 -25.19 1.27
CA GLU A 413 -3.11 -26.13 1.99
C GLU A 413 -3.30 -25.77 3.46
N GLU A 414 -2.26 -25.25 4.13
CA GLU A 414 -2.30 -24.84 5.52
C GLU A 414 -2.94 -23.46 5.72
N TYR A 415 -3.04 -22.66 4.63
CA TYR A 415 -3.57 -21.30 4.71
C TYR A 415 -5.10 -21.30 4.83
N GLN A 416 -5.62 -20.43 5.71
CA GLN A 416 -7.05 -20.24 5.91
C GLN A 416 -7.45 -18.84 5.44
N PRO A 417 -7.96 -18.68 4.22
CA PRO A 417 -8.40 -17.38 3.72
C PRO A 417 -9.61 -16.87 4.52
N VAL A 418 -9.68 -15.57 4.71
CA VAL A 418 -10.83 -14.90 5.35
C VAL A 418 -12.01 -14.85 4.38
N PHE A 419 -11.74 -14.59 3.10
CA PHE A 419 -12.75 -14.62 2.04
C PHE A 419 -12.48 -15.80 1.10
N GLN A 420 -13.56 -16.49 0.70
CA GLN A 420 -13.46 -17.64 -0.19
C GLN A 420 -13.37 -17.25 -1.66
N SER A 421 -13.71 -16.01 -2.00
CA SER A 421 -13.65 -15.48 -3.36
C SER A 421 -13.41 -13.96 -3.37
N LYS A 422 -12.99 -13.43 -4.52
CA LYS A 422 -12.88 -11.97 -4.71
C LYS A 422 -14.25 -11.27 -4.64
N GLU A 423 -15.32 -11.95 -5.04
CA GLU A 423 -16.68 -11.40 -4.99
C GLU A 423 -17.11 -11.15 -3.54
N GLU A 424 -16.81 -12.10 -2.64
CA GLU A 424 -17.04 -11.95 -1.19
C GLU A 424 -16.23 -10.78 -0.62
N TYR A 425 -14.95 -10.67 -0.99
CA TYR A 425 -14.07 -9.57 -0.61
C TYR A 425 -14.61 -8.22 -1.11
N VAL A 426 -14.99 -8.11 -2.39
CA VAL A 426 -15.51 -6.88 -3.00
C VAL A 426 -16.82 -6.47 -2.34
N GLU A 427 -17.76 -7.42 -2.12
CA GLU A 427 -19.01 -7.16 -1.40
C GLU A 427 -18.74 -6.64 0.03
N PHE A 428 -17.70 -7.20 0.67
CA PHE A 428 -17.32 -6.78 2.01
C PHE A 428 -16.76 -5.35 2.03
N LEU A 429 -15.82 -5.01 1.14
CA LEU A 429 -15.24 -3.66 1.06
C LEU A 429 -16.28 -2.59 0.71
N ASN A 430 -17.23 -2.91 -0.16
CA ASN A 430 -18.29 -1.99 -0.54
C ASN A 430 -19.16 -1.55 0.64
N LYS A 431 -19.23 -2.32 1.73
CA LYS A 431 -19.93 -1.95 2.98
C LYS A 431 -19.28 -0.76 3.71
N PHE A 432 -18.03 -0.44 3.39
CA PHE A 432 -17.34 0.71 3.99
C PHE A 432 -17.54 2.01 3.22
N TYR A 433 -18.14 1.96 2.02
CA TYR A 433 -18.47 3.17 1.28
C TYR A 433 -19.77 3.79 1.82
N SER A 434 -19.68 5.05 2.23
CA SER A 434 -20.87 5.80 2.63
C SER A 434 -20.71 7.29 2.36
N VAL A 435 -21.84 7.94 2.12
CA VAL A 435 -21.94 9.40 2.06
C VAL A 435 -23.07 9.84 2.98
N GLU A 436 -22.74 10.67 3.96
CA GLU A 436 -23.73 11.31 4.84
C GLU A 436 -23.67 12.80 4.63
N GLU A 437 -24.82 13.43 4.44
CA GLU A 437 -24.91 14.84 4.13
C GLU A 437 -26.11 15.48 4.82
N GLU A 438 -25.91 16.70 5.33
CA GLU A 438 -26.95 17.54 5.89
C GLU A 438 -26.71 19.01 5.49
N GLU A 439 -27.78 19.69 5.11
CA GLU A 439 -27.71 21.11 4.69
C GLU A 439 -27.60 22.05 5.88
N ILE A 440 -27.27 23.32 5.61
CA ILE A 440 -27.16 24.38 6.61
C ILE A 440 -28.50 24.55 7.34
N TRP A 441 -28.45 24.68 8.67
CA TRP A 441 -29.64 24.97 9.47
C TRP A 441 -30.14 26.39 9.19
N GLU A 442 -31.19 26.51 8.38
CA GLU A 442 -31.84 27.79 8.19
C GLU A 442 -32.60 28.17 9.46
N ARG A 443 -32.37 29.41 9.97
CA ARG A 443 -33.25 29.99 10.99
C ARG A 443 -34.66 30.08 10.39
N LYS A 444 -35.57 29.22 10.84
CA LYS A 444 -37.00 29.50 10.71
C LYS A 444 -37.28 30.68 11.65
N VAL A 445 -37.16 31.90 11.14
CA VAL A 445 -37.68 33.07 11.81
C VAL A 445 -39.17 32.96 11.69
N THR A 446 -39.84 32.43 12.70
CA THR A 446 -41.27 32.62 12.88
C THR A 446 -41.49 34.11 13.01
N LYS A 447 -42.15 34.73 12.00
CA LYS A 447 -42.61 36.10 12.03
C LYS A 447 -43.64 36.26 13.12
#